data_69026fa611e0d6ae1c450b9722dd3811
#
_entry.id   69026fa611e0d6ae1c450b9722dd3811
#
_cell.length_a   1.000
_cell.length_b   1.000
_cell.length_c   1.000
_cell.angle_alpha   90.00
_cell.angle_beta   90.00
_cell.angle_gamma   90.00
#
_symmetry.space_group_name_H-M   'P 1'
#
loop_
_entity.id
_entity.type
_entity.pdbx_description
1 polymer ?
#
loop_
_entity_poly.entity_id
_entity_poly.type
_entity_poly.pdbx_seq_one_letter_code
_entity_poly.pdbx_strand_id
1 'polypeptide(L)'
;MFDVPSLEDIPEDLRSRIKEVADKSGFVPNIFLSLARRPAEWRAFFAYHDALMDKETPALSKGDRELIVVATSAENHCLYCVVAHGAIARIRTRNPRIADQVATDWRSAELDGRQRAILEVAVKIAVEPWTVNDEVLGSLRAHGLTDDDIWDVGSISAFFAMSNRLARLTSTMPNEEFYLMGRLPRTPPVLHAGQMEAMEAMPWPVTWVWTHWMRVTSRFWRTVCFPGWLPAASSASSS
;
A
#
# COMPACT_ATOMS: atom_id res chain seq x y z
N MET A 1 0.71 -4.25 26.76
CA MET A 1 0.33 -3.80 25.40
C MET A 1 -0.39 -2.47 25.58
N PHE A 2 -0.26 -1.54 24.64
CA PHE A 2 -0.93 -0.24 24.72
C PHE A 2 -2.41 -0.38 24.37
N ASP A 3 -3.27 0.35 25.09
CA ASP A 3 -4.69 0.41 24.76
C ASP A 3 -4.88 1.21 23.49
N VAL A 4 -5.72 0.70 22.60
CA VAL A 4 -6.12 1.37 21.36
C VAL A 4 -7.40 2.15 21.65
N PRO A 5 -7.42 3.48 21.46
CA PRO A 5 -8.62 4.27 21.73
C PRO A 5 -9.74 3.93 20.75
N SER A 6 -10.99 4.08 21.20
CA SER A 6 -12.14 4.02 20.30
C SER A 6 -12.24 5.29 19.45
N LEU A 7 -12.99 5.24 18.34
CA LEU A 7 -13.22 6.42 17.49
C LEU A 7 -13.91 7.57 18.26
N GLU A 8 -14.67 7.25 19.31
CA GLU A 8 -15.40 8.24 20.11
C GLU A 8 -14.48 8.98 21.09
N ASP A 9 -13.37 8.34 21.48
CA ASP A 9 -12.43 8.86 22.50
C ASP A 9 -11.32 9.75 21.90
N ILE A 10 -11.24 9.87 20.57
CA ILE A 10 -10.21 10.64 19.90
C ILE A 10 -10.71 12.03 19.45
N PRO A 11 -9.84 13.03 19.28
CA PRO A 11 -10.20 14.35 18.78
C PRO A 11 -10.93 14.32 17.45
N GLU A 12 -11.85 15.27 17.23
CA GLU A 12 -12.74 15.32 16.07
C GLU A 12 -11.98 15.38 14.73
N ASP A 13 -10.89 16.11 14.65
CA ASP A 13 -10.08 16.21 13.44
C ASP A 13 -9.44 14.87 13.03
N LEU A 14 -8.96 14.07 14.00
CA LEU A 14 -8.48 12.72 13.76
C LEU A 14 -9.62 11.82 13.30
N ARG A 15 -10.74 11.88 14.00
CA ARG A 15 -11.95 11.09 13.69
C ARG A 15 -12.44 11.38 12.28
N SER A 16 -12.55 12.63 11.91
CA SER A 16 -12.97 13.07 10.58
C SER A 16 -12.06 12.51 9.50
N ARG A 17 -10.74 12.61 9.68
CA ARG A 17 -9.78 12.05 8.72
C ARG A 17 -9.80 10.53 8.66
N ILE A 18 -9.94 9.84 9.79
CA ILE A 18 -10.07 8.38 9.82
C ILE A 18 -11.34 7.94 9.06
N LYS A 19 -12.46 8.65 9.27
CA LYS A 19 -13.71 8.39 8.52
C LYS A 19 -13.53 8.61 7.02
N GLU A 20 -12.86 9.69 6.61
CA GLU A 20 -12.58 9.94 5.19
C GLU A 20 -11.77 8.80 4.56
N VAL A 21 -10.76 8.29 5.26
CA VAL A 21 -9.98 7.13 4.81
C VAL A 21 -10.84 5.88 4.76
N ALA A 22 -11.65 5.64 5.79
CA ALA A 22 -12.55 4.49 5.85
C ALA A 22 -13.61 4.52 4.73
N ASP A 23 -14.16 5.68 4.42
CA ASP A 23 -15.13 5.86 3.32
C ASP A 23 -14.49 5.55 1.95
N LYS A 24 -13.21 5.88 1.78
CA LYS A 24 -12.46 5.60 0.55
C LYS A 24 -12.01 4.14 0.45
N SER A 25 -11.51 3.56 1.53
CA SER A 25 -10.92 2.21 1.54
C SER A 25 -11.96 1.10 1.81
N GLY A 26 -13.07 1.44 2.46
CA GLY A 26 -14.09 0.50 2.91
C GLY A 26 -13.84 -0.06 4.32
N PHE A 27 -12.77 0.32 4.98
CA PHE A 27 -12.40 -0.08 6.34
C PHE A 27 -11.48 0.95 7.00
N VAL A 28 -11.37 0.89 8.33
CA VAL A 28 -10.43 1.70 9.10
C VAL A 28 -9.09 0.97 9.18
N PRO A 29 -7.98 1.51 8.62
CA PRO A 29 -6.68 0.88 8.79
C PRO A 29 -6.24 0.89 10.26
N ASN A 30 -5.86 -0.26 10.79
CA ASN A 30 -5.54 -0.44 12.21
C ASN A 30 -4.46 0.52 12.73
N ILE A 31 -3.50 0.92 11.89
CA ILE A 31 -2.43 1.86 12.28
C ILE A 31 -2.99 3.23 12.66
N PHE A 32 -4.10 3.68 12.05
CA PHE A 32 -4.70 4.97 12.37
C PHE A 32 -5.21 5.00 13.82
N LEU A 33 -5.84 3.93 14.27
CA LEU A 33 -6.30 3.82 15.66
C LEU A 33 -5.14 3.59 16.62
N SER A 34 -4.19 2.71 16.27
CA SER A 34 -3.05 2.40 17.14
C SER A 34 -2.20 3.64 17.48
N LEU A 35 -2.04 4.56 16.52
CA LEU A 35 -1.29 5.81 16.72
C LEU A 35 -2.14 6.94 17.31
N ALA A 36 -3.49 6.86 17.27
CA ALA A 36 -4.39 7.91 17.75
C ALA A 36 -4.30 8.16 19.27
N ARG A 37 -3.69 7.23 20.02
CA ARG A 37 -3.33 7.41 21.43
C ARG A 37 -2.55 8.69 21.70
N ARG A 38 -1.80 9.19 20.71
CA ARG A 38 -0.95 10.40 20.79
C ARG A 38 -1.36 11.40 19.71
N PRO A 39 -2.44 12.17 19.90
CA PRO A 39 -3.03 13.00 18.83
C PRO A 39 -2.07 13.98 18.17
N ALA A 40 -1.18 14.64 18.93
CA ALA A 40 -0.20 15.58 18.39
C ALA A 40 0.82 14.86 17.48
N GLU A 41 1.31 13.71 17.92
CA GLU A 41 2.26 12.88 17.14
C GLU A 41 1.56 12.28 15.92
N TRP A 42 0.31 11.86 16.04
CA TRP A 42 -0.50 11.37 14.93
C TRP A 42 -0.60 12.40 13.80
N ARG A 43 -0.90 13.66 14.14
CA ARG A 43 -0.98 14.74 13.13
C ARG A 43 0.34 14.92 12.39
N ALA A 44 1.44 15.00 13.14
CA ALA A 44 2.78 15.16 12.56
C ALA A 44 3.17 13.96 11.70
N PHE A 45 2.89 12.74 12.16
CA PHE A 45 3.18 11.51 11.45
C PHE A 45 2.45 11.45 10.10
N PHE A 46 1.14 11.65 10.09
CA PHE A 46 0.36 11.57 8.85
C PHE A 46 0.57 12.78 7.94
N ALA A 47 0.87 13.97 8.47
CA ALA A 47 1.24 15.11 7.64
C ALA A 47 2.57 14.84 6.90
N TYR A 48 3.55 14.26 7.56
CA TYR A 48 4.82 13.91 6.91
C TYR A 48 4.68 12.73 5.96
N HIS A 49 3.89 11.71 6.33
CA HIS A 49 3.52 10.60 5.43
C HIS A 49 2.96 11.12 4.11
N ASP A 50 1.97 11.99 4.16
CA ASP A 50 1.32 12.52 2.96
C ASP A 50 2.27 13.35 2.10
N ALA A 51 3.10 14.18 2.75
CA ALA A 51 4.12 14.96 2.04
C ALA A 51 5.11 14.08 1.26
N LEU A 52 5.38 12.87 1.76
CA LEU A 52 6.26 11.91 1.09
C LEU A 52 5.55 11.04 0.05
N MET A 53 4.32 10.58 0.34
CA MET A 53 3.68 9.52 -0.42
C MET A 53 2.65 10.00 -1.45
N ASP A 54 2.11 11.21 -1.30
CA ASP A 54 1.04 11.71 -2.18
C ASP A 54 1.53 12.43 -3.45
N LYS A 55 2.83 12.55 -3.64
CA LYS A 55 3.44 13.15 -4.83
C LYS A 55 4.09 12.11 -5.74
N GLU A 56 4.36 12.50 -6.96
CA GLU A 56 5.16 11.72 -7.90
C GLU A 56 5.96 12.66 -8.81
N THR A 57 7.06 12.15 -9.35
CA THR A 57 7.90 12.80 -10.35
C THR A 57 8.08 11.86 -11.54
N PRO A 58 8.60 12.33 -12.68
CA PRO A 58 8.89 11.43 -13.81
C PRO A 58 9.83 10.28 -13.46
N ALA A 59 10.75 10.48 -12.51
CA ALA A 59 11.74 9.48 -12.11
C ALA A 59 11.33 8.67 -10.85
N LEU A 60 10.34 9.12 -10.08
CA LEU A 60 9.90 8.45 -8.85
C LEU A 60 8.38 8.48 -8.75
N SER A 61 7.73 7.46 -9.31
CA SER A 61 6.28 7.30 -9.30
C SER A 61 5.74 6.95 -7.92
N LYS A 62 4.42 7.09 -7.72
CA LYS A 62 3.75 6.58 -6.51
C LYS A 62 3.95 5.07 -6.32
N GLY A 63 4.06 4.31 -7.41
CA GLY A 63 4.38 2.88 -7.35
C GLY A 63 5.78 2.62 -6.80
N ASP A 64 6.78 3.36 -7.26
CA ASP A 64 8.16 3.24 -6.79
C ASP A 64 8.27 3.59 -5.30
N ARG A 65 7.54 4.62 -4.82
CA ARG A 65 7.48 5.00 -3.41
C ARG A 65 6.96 3.84 -2.55
N GLU A 66 5.92 3.16 -2.99
CA GLU A 66 5.40 1.98 -2.28
C GLU A 66 6.37 0.80 -2.32
N LEU A 67 7.10 0.59 -3.41
CA LEU A 67 8.13 -0.46 -3.48
C LEU A 67 9.28 -0.19 -2.49
N ILE A 68 9.70 1.07 -2.31
CA ILE A 68 10.66 1.46 -1.26
C ILE A 68 10.15 1.01 0.12
N VAL A 69 8.87 1.33 0.41
CA VAL A 69 8.26 0.95 1.69
C VAL A 69 8.25 -0.56 1.88
N VAL A 70 7.83 -1.32 0.86
CA VAL A 70 7.77 -2.79 0.94
C VAL A 70 9.16 -3.38 1.18
N ALA A 71 10.17 -2.96 0.39
CA ALA A 71 11.52 -3.48 0.52
C ALA A 71 12.14 -3.18 1.89
N THR A 72 12.10 -1.92 2.33
CA THR A 72 12.68 -1.50 3.61
C THR A 72 11.92 -2.08 4.81
N SER A 73 10.59 -2.24 4.70
CA SER A 73 9.78 -2.86 5.75
C SER A 73 9.97 -4.37 5.85
N ALA A 74 10.31 -5.05 4.74
CA ALA A 74 10.67 -6.46 4.75
C ALA A 74 11.98 -6.69 5.50
N GLU A 75 13.00 -5.88 5.25
CA GLU A 75 14.28 -5.93 5.98
C GLU A 75 14.10 -5.63 7.48
N ASN A 76 13.17 -4.75 7.83
CA ASN A 76 12.82 -4.45 9.21
C ASN A 76 11.81 -5.45 9.83
N HIS A 77 11.40 -6.48 9.10
CA HIS A 77 10.44 -7.51 9.54
C HIS A 77 9.11 -6.93 10.07
N CYS A 78 8.61 -5.86 9.43
CA CYS A 78 7.35 -5.23 9.81
C CYS A 78 6.18 -5.81 9.02
N LEU A 79 5.47 -6.79 9.61
CA LEU A 79 4.33 -7.44 8.97
C LEU A 79 3.26 -6.43 8.53
N TYR A 80 2.90 -5.46 9.40
CA TYR A 80 1.88 -4.46 9.07
C TYR A 80 2.24 -3.70 7.79
N CYS A 81 3.44 -3.13 7.75
CA CYS A 81 3.85 -2.27 6.63
C CYS A 81 4.03 -3.06 5.32
N VAL A 82 4.60 -4.27 5.39
CA VAL A 82 4.75 -5.14 4.21
C VAL A 82 3.37 -5.47 3.61
N VAL A 83 2.39 -5.82 4.43
CA VAL A 83 1.06 -6.21 3.95
C VAL A 83 0.27 -5.00 3.45
N ALA A 84 0.21 -3.92 4.24
CA ALA A 84 -0.56 -2.72 3.90
C ALA A 84 -0.01 -2.02 2.66
N HIS A 85 1.28 -1.69 2.65
CA HIS A 85 1.93 -1.03 1.52
C HIS A 85 2.13 -1.97 0.33
N GLY A 86 2.26 -3.28 0.57
CA GLY A 86 2.22 -4.29 -0.48
C GLY A 86 0.90 -4.27 -1.26
N ALA A 87 -0.23 -4.07 -0.58
CA ALA A 87 -1.53 -3.90 -1.22
C ALA A 87 -1.54 -2.66 -2.13
N ILE A 88 -1.04 -1.53 -1.63
CA ILE A 88 -1.00 -0.27 -2.39
C ILE A 88 0.01 -0.39 -3.55
N ALA A 89 1.17 -1.02 -3.34
CA ALA A 89 2.16 -1.27 -4.39
C ALA A 89 1.56 -2.07 -5.55
N ARG A 90 0.83 -3.16 -5.28
CA ARG A 90 0.13 -3.94 -6.32
C ARG A 90 -0.82 -3.09 -7.14
N ILE A 91 -1.57 -2.20 -6.48
CA ILE A 91 -2.53 -1.30 -7.14
C ILE A 91 -1.81 -0.25 -7.98
N ARG A 92 -0.80 0.43 -7.43
CA ARG A 92 -0.10 1.53 -8.08
C ARG A 92 0.75 1.06 -9.26
N THR A 93 1.40 -0.08 -9.13
CA THR A 93 2.21 -0.68 -10.21
C THR A 93 1.38 -1.49 -11.21
N ARG A 94 0.12 -1.79 -10.88
CA ARG A 94 -0.76 -2.69 -11.65
C ARG A 94 -0.15 -4.10 -11.82
N ASN A 95 0.69 -4.50 -10.90
CA ASN A 95 1.31 -5.82 -10.88
C ASN A 95 0.94 -6.57 -9.59
N PRO A 96 0.08 -7.62 -9.66
CA PRO A 96 -0.41 -8.31 -8.47
C PRO A 96 0.67 -9.13 -7.75
N ARG A 97 1.83 -9.37 -8.38
CA ARG A 97 2.91 -10.20 -7.83
C ARG A 97 4.07 -9.39 -7.25
N ILE A 98 4.22 -8.14 -7.67
CA ILE A 98 5.44 -7.37 -7.39
C ILE A 98 5.73 -7.21 -5.90
N ALA A 99 4.69 -6.99 -5.09
CA ALA A 99 4.88 -6.81 -3.65
C ALA A 99 5.40 -8.07 -2.96
N ASP A 100 4.93 -9.26 -3.39
CA ASP A 100 5.38 -10.54 -2.84
C ASP A 100 6.84 -10.82 -3.25
N GLN A 101 7.19 -10.54 -4.50
CA GLN A 101 8.55 -10.67 -5.00
C GLN A 101 9.51 -9.74 -4.23
N VAL A 102 9.16 -8.45 -4.09
CA VAL A 102 9.99 -7.47 -3.41
C VAL A 102 10.12 -7.78 -1.92
N ALA A 103 9.04 -8.19 -1.27
CA ALA A 103 9.07 -8.54 0.15
C ALA A 103 9.88 -9.81 0.46
N THR A 104 9.95 -10.75 -0.50
CA THR A 104 10.69 -12.00 -0.34
C THR A 104 12.17 -11.83 -0.68
N ASP A 105 12.45 -11.26 -1.84
CA ASP A 105 13.79 -10.95 -2.32
C ASP A 105 13.70 -9.91 -3.45
N TRP A 106 13.83 -8.63 -3.10
CA TRP A 106 13.77 -7.55 -4.08
C TRP A 106 14.84 -7.65 -5.18
N ARG A 107 15.97 -8.31 -4.90
CA ARG A 107 17.06 -8.50 -5.88
C ARG A 107 16.66 -9.38 -7.03
N SER A 108 15.80 -10.36 -6.76
CA SER A 108 15.26 -11.31 -7.76
C SER A 108 13.90 -10.89 -8.34
N ALA A 109 13.32 -9.79 -7.87
CA ALA A 109 12.01 -9.30 -8.31
C ALA A 109 12.03 -8.77 -9.76
N GLU A 110 10.86 -8.80 -10.41
CA GLU A 110 10.63 -8.28 -11.76
C GLU A 110 10.67 -6.73 -11.78
N LEU A 111 11.86 -6.16 -11.57
CA LEU A 111 12.12 -4.72 -11.51
C LEU A 111 12.93 -4.26 -12.72
N ASP A 112 12.68 -3.04 -13.19
CA ASP A 112 13.58 -2.38 -14.13
C ASP A 112 14.90 -1.93 -13.46
N GLY A 113 15.89 -1.50 -14.25
CA GLY A 113 17.20 -1.10 -13.73
C GLY A 113 17.12 0.09 -12.78
N ARG A 114 16.24 1.06 -13.04
CA ARG A 114 16.02 2.24 -12.21
C ARG A 114 15.37 1.83 -10.86
N GLN A 115 14.33 1.02 -10.89
CA GLN A 115 13.68 0.52 -9.69
C GLN A 115 14.64 -0.29 -8.81
N ARG A 116 15.47 -1.12 -9.42
CA ARG A 116 16.49 -1.90 -8.71
C ARG A 116 17.51 -0.99 -8.02
N ALA A 117 18.00 0.04 -8.69
CA ALA A 117 18.90 1.02 -8.10
C ALA A 117 18.24 1.78 -6.93
N ILE A 118 16.96 2.18 -7.08
CA ILE A 118 16.18 2.82 -6.02
C ILE A 118 16.10 1.92 -4.79
N LEU A 119 15.73 0.65 -4.95
CA LEU A 119 15.58 -0.26 -3.81
C LEU A 119 16.92 -0.61 -3.18
N GLU A 120 17.99 -0.72 -3.95
CA GLU A 120 19.34 -0.93 -3.40
C GLU A 120 19.76 0.19 -2.46
N VAL A 121 19.58 1.45 -2.90
CA VAL A 121 19.92 2.61 -2.06
C VAL A 121 18.96 2.73 -0.87
N ALA A 122 17.65 2.54 -1.08
CA ALA A 122 16.66 2.62 -0.02
C ALA A 122 16.90 1.59 1.10
N VAL A 123 17.19 0.34 0.73
CA VAL A 123 17.52 -0.72 1.70
C VAL A 123 18.84 -0.41 2.40
N LYS A 124 19.85 0.06 1.67
CA LYS A 124 21.12 0.47 2.28
C LYS A 124 20.91 1.57 3.33
N ILE A 125 20.10 2.59 3.04
CA ILE A 125 19.73 3.63 4.02
C ILE A 125 19.02 3.04 5.25
N ALA A 126 18.15 2.06 5.04
CA ALA A 126 17.36 1.47 6.13
C ALA A 126 18.18 0.58 7.08
N VAL A 127 19.18 -0.16 6.57
CA VAL A 127 19.91 -1.19 7.32
C VAL A 127 21.39 -0.86 7.58
N GLU A 128 22.03 -0.08 6.70
CA GLU A 128 23.45 0.27 6.75
C GLU A 128 23.70 1.75 6.43
N PRO A 129 23.01 2.72 7.10
CA PRO A 129 23.08 4.14 6.73
C PRO A 129 24.48 4.73 6.72
N TRP A 130 25.39 4.17 7.50
CA TRP A 130 26.80 4.61 7.57
C TRP A 130 27.61 4.28 6.31
N THR A 131 27.10 3.47 5.39
CA THR A 131 27.75 3.12 4.12
C THR A 131 27.28 4.01 2.96
N VAL A 132 26.32 4.89 3.19
CA VAL A 132 25.78 5.80 2.17
C VAL A 132 26.78 6.94 1.95
N ASN A 133 27.21 7.11 0.69
CA ASN A 133 28.17 8.12 0.27
C ASN A 133 27.79 8.66 -1.12
N ASP A 134 28.58 9.59 -1.65
CA ASP A 134 28.29 10.22 -2.95
C ASP A 134 28.29 9.23 -4.12
N GLU A 135 29.06 8.15 -4.07
CA GLU A 135 29.09 7.11 -5.09
C GLU A 135 27.75 6.36 -5.11
N VAL A 136 27.25 5.97 -3.92
CA VAL A 136 25.95 5.32 -3.75
C VAL A 136 24.82 6.22 -4.27
N LEU A 137 24.81 7.51 -3.92
CA LEU A 137 23.81 8.46 -4.43
C LEU A 137 23.99 8.74 -5.92
N GLY A 138 25.21 8.70 -6.42
CA GLY A 138 25.55 8.84 -7.85
C GLY A 138 24.91 7.76 -8.73
N SER A 139 24.71 6.55 -8.18
CA SER A 139 24.02 5.49 -8.90
C SER A 139 22.58 5.86 -9.24
N LEU A 140 21.87 6.57 -8.35
CA LEU A 140 20.51 7.06 -8.61
C LEU A 140 20.49 8.17 -9.67
N ARG A 141 21.45 9.10 -9.62
CA ARG A 141 21.59 10.15 -10.65
C ARG A 141 21.83 9.56 -12.03
N ALA A 142 22.63 8.48 -12.13
CA ALA A 142 22.86 7.76 -13.37
C ALA A 142 21.59 7.13 -13.96
N HIS A 143 20.56 6.89 -13.13
CA HIS A 143 19.24 6.42 -13.55
C HIS A 143 18.20 7.55 -13.72
N GLY A 144 18.64 8.81 -13.74
CA GLY A 144 17.82 9.98 -14.04
C GLY A 144 17.05 10.55 -12.83
N LEU A 145 17.37 10.16 -11.60
CA LEU A 145 16.79 10.76 -10.40
C LEU A 145 17.44 12.13 -10.14
N THR A 146 16.62 13.12 -9.83
CA THR A 146 17.07 14.43 -9.34
C THR A 146 17.51 14.32 -7.87
N ASP A 147 18.19 15.36 -7.36
CA ASP A 147 18.56 15.41 -5.94
C ASP A 147 17.32 15.43 -5.04
N ASP A 148 16.21 16.03 -5.48
CA ASP A 148 14.92 15.98 -4.76
C ASP A 148 14.32 14.56 -4.73
N ASP A 149 14.42 13.80 -5.83
CA ASP A 149 14.00 12.40 -5.86
C ASP A 149 14.85 11.54 -4.93
N ILE A 150 16.17 11.78 -4.91
CA ILE A 150 17.11 11.09 -4.02
C ILE A 150 16.81 11.43 -2.55
N TRP A 151 16.52 12.69 -2.27
CA TRP A 151 16.05 13.12 -0.95
C TRP A 151 14.78 12.36 -0.54
N ASP A 152 13.82 12.22 -1.44
CA ASP A 152 12.58 11.48 -1.19
C ASP A 152 12.85 9.99 -0.92
N VAL A 153 13.71 9.33 -1.69
CA VAL A 153 14.13 7.93 -1.43
C VAL A 153 14.67 7.79 -0.02
N GLY A 154 15.58 8.69 0.38
CA GLY A 154 16.14 8.71 1.73
C GLY A 154 15.10 8.97 2.82
N SER A 155 14.26 9.96 2.60
CA SER A 155 13.22 10.37 3.56
C SER A 155 12.15 9.30 3.76
N ILE A 156 11.72 8.61 2.69
CA ILE A 156 10.79 7.48 2.76
C ILE A 156 11.42 6.34 3.56
N SER A 157 12.68 5.99 3.26
CA SER A 157 13.39 4.92 3.98
C SER A 157 13.50 5.22 5.49
N ALA A 158 13.86 6.45 5.85
CA ALA A 158 13.98 6.89 7.24
C ALA A 158 12.62 6.92 7.96
N PHE A 159 11.59 7.48 7.31
CA PHE A 159 10.23 7.55 7.85
C PHE A 159 9.68 6.16 8.13
N PHE A 160 9.82 5.23 7.19
CA PHE A 160 9.31 3.87 7.40
C PHE A 160 10.17 3.05 8.34
N ALA A 161 11.45 3.36 8.52
CA ALA A 161 12.23 2.79 9.62
C ALA A 161 11.65 3.16 10.99
N MET A 162 11.18 4.39 11.18
CA MET A 162 10.43 4.81 12.37
C MET A 162 9.06 4.14 12.43
N SER A 163 8.27 4.20 11.35
CA SER A 163 6.92 3.63 11.27
C SER A 163 6.90 2.13 11.57
N ASN A 164 7.86 1.35 11.04
CA ASN A 164 7.99 -0.07 11.30
C ASN A 164 8.17 -0.37 12.80
N ARG A 165 8.98 0.44 13.48
CA ARG A 165 9.22 0.29 14.93
C ARG A 165 7.99 0.63 15.75
N LEU A 166 7.24 1.68 15.36
CA LEU A 166 5.99 2.05 16.02
C LEU A 166 4.91 0.97 15.83
N ALA A 167 4.77 0.43 14.62
CA ALA A 167 3.84 -0.66 14.35
C ALA A 167 4.17 -1.92 15.17
N ARG A 168 5.47 -2.24 15.33
CA ARG A 168 5.92 -3.33 16.19
C ARG A 168 5.69 -3.04 17.67
N LEU A 169 6.01 -1.84 18.13
CA LEU A 169 5.81 -1.40 19.51
C LEU A 169 4.34 -1.50 19.93
N THR A 170 3.43 -1.11 19.05
CA THR A 170 1.99 -1.14 19.29
C THR A 170 1.35 -2.50 18.97
N SER A 171 2.12 -3.46 18.46
CA SER A 171 1.62 -4.78 18.00
C SER A 171 0.48 -4.66 16.99
N THR A 172 0.54 -3.64 16.15
CA THR A 172 -0.50 -3.40 15.13
C THR A 172 -0.47 -4.50 14.08
N MET A 173 -1.60 -5.18 13.91
CA MET A 173 -1.78 -6.22 12.88
C MET A 173 -2.39 -5.63 11.61
N PRO A 174 -2.03 -6.13 10.42
CA PRO A 174 -2.68 -5.72 9.18
C PRO A 174 -4.17 -6.05 9.19
N ASN A 175 -4.97 -5.20 8.55
CA ASN A 175 -6.37 -5.52 8.28
C ASN A 175 -6.46 -6.64 7.23
N GLU A 176 -7.46 -7.50 7.34
CA GLU A 176 -7.68 -8.63 6.43
C GLU A 176 -7.88 -8.17 4.98
N GLU A 177 -8.49 -7.01 4.78
CA GLU A 177 -8.74 -6.43 3.46
C GLU A 177 -7.47 -6.21 2.66
N PHE A 178 -6.35 -5.86 3.30
CA PHE A 178 -5.08 -5.64 2.61
C PHE A 178 -4.53 -6.90 1.92
N TYR A 179 -4.83 -8.09 2.45
CA TYR A 179 -4.31 -9.34 1.89
C TYR A 179 -4.83 -9.62 0.48
N LEU A 180 -6.05 -9.18 0.17
CA LEU A 180 -6.68 -9.41 -1.13
C LEU A 180 -6.58 -8.23 -2.09
N MET A 181 -6.33 -7.02 -1.58
CA MET A 181 -6.27 -5.81 -2.40
C MET A 181 -5.19 -5.90 -3.48
N GLY A 182 -5.58 -5.62 -4.72
CA GLY A 182 -4.69 -5.61 -5.89
C GLY A 182 -4.25 -6.98 -6.39
N ARG A 183 -4.72 -8.09 -5.81
CA ARG A 183 -4.40 -9.46 -6.25
C ARG A 183 -5.35 -10.00 -7.31
N LEU A 184 -6.61 -9.61 -7.23
CA LEU A 184 -7.63 -10.09 -8.15
C LEU A 184 -7.80 -9.15 -9.34
N PRO A 185 -8.10 -9.68 -10.55
CA PRO A 185 -8.37 -8.84 -11.70
C PRO A 185 -9.60 -7.95 -11.47
N ARG A 186 -9.59 -6.76 -12.06
CA ARG A 186 -10.70 -5.78 -11.94
C ARG A 186 -12.00 -6.29 -12.55
N THR A 187 -11.87 -7.06 -13.64
CA THR A 187 -13.00 -7.70 -14.32
C THR A 187 -12.92 -9.19 -14.04
N PRO A 188 -14.00 -9.81 -13.57
CA PRO A 188 -14.02 -11.25 -13.43
C PRO A 188 -13.68 -11.90 -14.76
N PRO A 189 -12.91 -12.99 -14.77
CA PRO A 189 -12.71 -13.76 -16.00
C PRO A 189 -14.07 -14.21 -16.52
N VAL A 190 -14.28 -14.10 -17.83
CA VAL A 190 -15.44 -14.71 -18.48
C VAL A 190 -15.24 -16.22 -18.39
N LEU A 191 -15.97 -16.86 -17.50
CA LEU A 191 -15.90 -18.31 -17.32
C LEU A 191 -16.79 -18.98 -18.36
N HIS A 192 -16.23 -19.94 -19.09
CA HIS A 192 -17.00 -20.82 -19.98
C HIS A 192 -17.78 -21.85 -19.14
N ALA A 193 -18.87 -22.39 -19.67
CA ALA A 193 -19.79 -23.27 -18.95
C ALA A 193 -19.10 -24.44 -18.19
N GLY A 194 -18.13 -25.11 -18.79
CA GLY A 194 -17.36 -26.20 -18.14
C GLY A 194 -16.43 -25.74 -16.99
N GLN A 195 -16.06 -24.47 -16.95
CA GLN A 195 -15.27 -23.89 -15.85
C GLN A 195 -16.18 -23.53 -14.66
N MET A 196 -17.42 -23.13 -14.92
CA MET A 196 -18.42 -22.88 -13.88
C MET A 196 -18.79 -24.17 -13.15
N GLU A 197 -19.02 -25.26 -13.89
CA GLU A 197 -19.31 -26.59 -13.35
C GLU A 197 -18.18 -27.15 -12.48
N ALA A 198 -16.93 -26.94 -12.89
CA ALA A 198 -15.76 -27.31 -12.11
C ALA A 198 -15.60 -26.45 -10.82
N MET A 199 -16.01 -25.18 -10.84
CA MET A 199 -16.00 -24.31 -9.68
C MET A 199 -17.10 -24.63 -8.68
N GLU A 200 -18.28 -25.04 -9.14
CA GLU A 200 -19.39 -25.47 -8.28
C GLU A 200 -19.08 -26.80 -7.57
N ALA A 201 -18.21 -27.63 -8.16
CA ALA A 201 -17.76 -28.89 -7.58
C ALA A 201 -16.62 -28.71 -6.54
N MET A 202 -16.10 -27.51 -6.31
CA MET A 202 -15.06 -27.28 -5.31
C MET A 202 -15.62 -27.27 -3.88
N PRO A 203 -14.90 -27.87 -2.90
CA PRO A 203 -15.37 -27.99 -1.50
C PRO A 203 -15.36 -26.65 -0.75
N TRP A 204 -14.96 -25.54 -1.40
CA TRP A 204 -14.92 -24.20 -0.79
C TRP A 204 -16.06 -23.34 -1.34
N PRO A 205 -16.77 -22.56 -0.52
CA PRO A 205 -17.86 -21.70 -1.00
C PRO A 205 -17.29 -20.58 -1.88
N VAL A 206 -17.31 -20.80 -3.18
CA VAL A 206 -16.89 -19.80 -4.21
C VAL A 206 -17.66 -18.49 -4.08
N THR A 207 -18.91 -18.55 -3.58
CA THR A 207 -19.73 -17.41 -3.23
C THR A 207 -19.10 -16.47 -2.21
N TRP A 208 -18.27 -16.98 -1.28
CA TRP A 208 -17.59 -16.15 -0.29
C TRP A 208 -16.51 -15.27 -0.92
N VAL A 209 -15.72 -15.82 -1.84
CA VAL A 209 -14.69 -15.08 -2.59
C VAL A 209 -15.33 -14.01 -3.47
N TRP A 210 -16.44 -14.32 -4.15
CA TRP A 210 -17.14 -13.41 -5.03
C TRP A 210 -17.89 -12.29 -4.30
N THR A 211 -18.59 -12.59 -3.22
CA THR A 211 -19.33 -11.58 -2.45
C THR A 211 -18.38 -10.66 -1.68
N HIS A 212 -17.27 -11.16 -1.19
CA HIS A 212 -16.23 -10.35 -0.55
C HIS A 212 -15.48 -9.49 -1.58
N TRP A 213 -15.17 -10.06 -2.74
CA TRP A 213 -14.56 -9.35 -3.86
C TRP A 213 -15.43 -8.19 -4.36
N MET A 214 -16.74 -8.39 -4.56
CA MET A 214 -17.64 -7.32 -4.98
C MET A 214 -17.81 -6.22 -3.93
N ARG A 215 -17.82 -6.52 -2.65
CA ARG A 215 -17.94 -5.50 -1.60
C ARG A 215 -16.69 -4.65 -1.48
N VAL A 216 -15.52 -5.25 -1.51
CA VAL A 216 -14.24 -4.55 -1.33
C VAL A 216 -13.87 -3.76 -2.59
N THR A 217 -14.08 -4.32 -3.78
CA THR A 217 -13.67 -3.67 -5.04
C THR A 217 -14.65 -2.59 -5.50
N SER A 218 -15.96 -2.76 -5.30
CA SER A 218 -16.94 -1.82 -5.85
C SER A 218 -16.92 -0.45 -5.18
N ARG A 219 -16.64 -0.37 -3.88
CA ARG A 219 -16.51 0.92 -3.17
C ARG A 219 -15.15 1.56 -3.37
N PHE A 220 -14.07 0.81 -3.22
CA PHE A 220 -12.70 1.33 -3.30
C PHE A 220 -12.36 1.90 -4.68
N TRP A 221 -12.76 1.21 -5.77
CA TRP A 221 -12.43 1.63 -7.14
C TRP A 221 -13.19 2.85 -7.61
N ARG A 222 -14.42 3.03 -7.19
CA ARG A 222 -15.24 4.19 -7.60
C ARG A 222 -14.74 5.50 -7.02
N THR A 223 -14.16 5.49 -5.84
CA THR A 223 -13.85 6.73 -5.10
C THR A 223 -12.38 7.10 -5.13
N VAL A 224 -11.47 6.13 -5.18
CA VAL A 224 -10.01 6.39 -5.00
C VAL A 224 -9.26 6.46 -6.32
N CYS A 225 -9.64 5.68 -7.33
CA CYS A 225 -8.86 5.57 -8.56
C CYS A 225 -9.44 6.30 -9.78
N PHE A 226 -10.73 6.60 -9.82
CA PHE A 226 -11.38 7.30 -10.94
C PHE A 226 -12.61 8.10 -10.48
N PRO A 227 -12.44 9.30 -9.94
CA PRO A 227 -13.57 10.21 -9.76
C PRO A 227 -14.04 10.63 -11.16
N GLY A 228 -15.17 10.08 -11.64
CA GLY A 228 -15.78 10.46 -12.93
C GLY A 228 -16.19 9.34 -13.89
N TRP A 229 -15.90 8.08 -13.56
CA TRP A 229 -16.32 6.95 -14.42
C TRP A 229 -17.61 6.31 -13.90
N LEU A 230 -18.75 6.86 -14.33
CA LEU A 230 -20.05 6.19 -14.23
C LEU A 230 -20.30 5.38 -15.51
N PRO A 231 -20.53 4.07 -15.46
CA PRO A 231 -21.13 3.39 -16.59
C PRO A 231 -22.58 3.88 -16.72
N ALA A 232 -22.97 4.28 -17.93
CA ALA A 232 -24.35 4.63 -18.24
C ALA A 232 -25.29 3.49 -17.81
N ALA A 233 -26.29 3.81 -17.01
CA ALA A 233 -27.33 2.88 -16.67
C ALA A 233 -28.06 2.49 -17.96
N SER A 234 -27.99 1.22 -18.38
CA SER A 234 -28.82 0.68 -19.42
C SER A 234 -30.26 0.62 -18.88
N SER A 235 -31.09 1.54 -19.35
CA SER A 235 -32.54 1.46 -19.20
C SER A 235 -33.05 0.26 -20.00
N ALA A 236 -33.28 -0.86 -19.33
CA ALA A 236 -34.08 -1.92 -19.87
C ALA A 236 -35.55 -1.47 -19.75
N SER A 237 -36.14 -0.96 -20.85
CA SER A 237 -37.56 -0.79 -20.99
C SER A 237 -38.19 -2.16 -21.23
N SER A 238 -39.01 -2.58 -20.27
CA SER A 238 -40.00 -3.65 -20.46
C SER A 238 -41.07 -3.18 -21.39
N SER A 239 -41.33 -3.89 -22.46
CA SER A 239 -42.58 -4.02 -23.17
C SER A 239 -42.83 -5.47 -23.46
#